data_c7da4a7bb471e333303e992413961324
#
_entry.id   c7da4a7bb471e333303e992413961324
#
_cell.length_a   1.000
_cell.length_b   1.000
_cell.length_c   1.000
_cell.angle_alpha   90.00
_cell.angle_beta   90.00
_cell.angle_gamma   90.00
#
_symmetry.space_group_name_H-M   'P 1'
#
loop_
_entity.id
_entity.type
_entity.pdbx_description
1 polymer ?
#
loop_
_entity_poly.entity_id
_entity_poly.type
_entity_poly.pdbx_seq_one_letter_code
_entity_poly.pdbx_strand_id
1 'polypeptide(L)'
;MSFAFKERYNENKQFTGVMMEQVRPISESDARNYNPLSLAFIGDSVYENHVRERLLLGYPNMLPKDLHVKAVGYVKASSQSRIISGIEDSLSEDEIYIYKRGRNTKSHTIPKNADLLDYKRASGFEALIGYLYLIGRDARLEEIIDLSFKIIEEGENHDEERQ
;
A
#
# COMPACT_ATOMS: atom_id res chain seq x y z
N MET A 1 -2.08 -15.69 16.28
CA MET A 1 -2.20 -16.52 15.07
C MET A 1 -3.49 -17.32 15.20
N SER A 2 -4.49 -17.09 14.34
CA SER A 2 -5.77 -17.79 14.40
C SER A 2 -5.54 -19.30 14.17
N PHE A 3 -6.29 -20.13 14.90
CA PHE A 3 -6.25 -21.59 14.80
C PHE A 3 -6.50 -22.06 13.35
N ALA A 4 -7.39 -21.39 12.62
CA ALA A 4 -7.70 -21.65 11.22
C ALA A 4 -6.51 -21.40 10.26
N PHE A 5 -5.62 -20.44 10.56
CA PHE A 5 -4.41 -20.22 9.76
C PHE A 5 -3.38 -21.33 9.97
N LYS A 6 -3.25 -21.82 11.22
CA LYS A 6 -2.37 -22.96 11.53
C LYS A 6 -2.83 -24.26 10.88
N GLU A 7 -4.13 -24.52 10.83
CA GLU A 7 -4.67 -25.69 10.15
C GLU A 7 -4.41 -25.61 8.63
N ARG A 8 -4.77 -24.51 7.98
CA ARG A 8 -4.52 -24.29 6.55
C ARG A 8 -3.02 -24.38 6.19
N TYR A 9 -2.14 -23.82 7.04
CA TYR A 9 -0.69 -23.90 6.86
C TYR A 9 -0.13 -25.31 7.07
N ASN A 10 -0.71 -26.12 7.96
CA ASN A 10 -0.27 -27.48 8.23
C ASN A 10 -0.83 -28.51 7.24
N GLU A 11 -2.04 -28.31 6.69
CA GLU A 11 -2.62 -29.16 5.64
C GLU A 11 -1.81 -29.08 4.34
N ASN A 12 -1.16 -27.95 4.06
CA ASN A 12 -0.34 -27.74 2.86
C ASN A 12 1.12 -28.21 2.99
N LYS A 13 1.50 -28.92 4.06
CA LYS A 13 2.86 -29.45 4.26
C LYS A 13 3.20 -30.73 3.50
N GLN A 14 2.34 -31.25 2.63
CA GLN A 14 2.76 -32.22 1.65
C GLN A 14 3.41 -31.53 0.45
N PHE A 15 4.67 -31.17 0.62
CA PHE A 15 5.54 -30.64 -0.43
C PHE A 15 5.81 -31.75 -1.46
N THR A 16 4.96 -31.90 -2.43
CA THR A 16 5.23 -32.55 -3.69
C THR A 16 4.71 -31.69 -4.82
N GLY A 17 5.58 -30.81 -5.36
CA GLY A 17 5.47 -30.29 -6.73
C GLY A 17 4.20 -29.54 -7.15
N VAL A 18 3.36 -29.10 -6.23
CA VAL A 18 2.11 -28.38 -6.53
C VAL A 18 2.33 -26.89 -6.35
N MET A 19 1.91 -26.12 -7.36
CA MET A 19 1.85 -24.65 -7.31
C MET A 19 1.32 -24.19 -5.95
N MET A 20 2.00 -23.21 -5.34
CA MET A 20 1.49 -22.54 -4.13
C MET A 20 0.06 -22.07 -4.42
N GLU A 21 -0.92 -22.72 -3.81
CA GLU A 21 -2.30 -22.28 -3.85
C GLU A 21 -2.33 -20.84 -3.36
N GLN A 22 -2.93 -19.94 -4.14
CA GLN A 22 -2.98 -18.54 -3.76
C GLN A 22 -3.69 -18.41 -2.41
N VAL A 23 -2.96 -17.96 -1.39
CA VAL A 23 -3.48 -17.84 -0.02
C VAL A 23 -4.54 -16.74 0.08
N ARG A 24 -4.63 -15.86 -0.92
CA ARG A 24 -5.65 -14.82 -1.02
C ARG A 24 -6.71 -15.16 -2.08
N PRO A 25 -7.94 -14.65 -2.02
CA PRO A 25 -8.40 -13.68 -1.01
C PRO A 25 -8.71 -14.31 0.34
N ILE A 26 -8.49 -13.54 1.40
CA ILE A 26 -9.02 -13.84 2.74
C ILE A 26 -10.36 -13.12 2.94
N SER A 27 -11.14 -13.52 3.95
CA SER A 27 -12.41 -12.84 4.24
C SER A 27 -12.17 -11.38 4.70
N GLU A 28 -13.12 -10.49 4.37
CA GLU A 28 -13.09 -9.10 4.86
C GLU A 28 -13.08 -9.03 6.38
N SER A 29 -13.84 -9.90 7.04
CA SER A 29 -13.88 -10.02 8.50
C SER A 29 -12.51 -10.37 9.07
N ASP A 30 -11.80 -11.33 8.49
CA ASP A 30 -10.47 -11.71 8.96
C ASP A 30 -9.46 -10.55 8.74
N ALA A 31 -9.48 -9.94 7.55
CA ALA A 31 -8.60 -8.82 7.23
C ALA A 31 -8.83 -7.62 8.16
N ARG A 32 -10.09 -7.30 8.49
CA ARG A 32 -10.43 -6.22 9.43
C ARG A 32 -9.86 -6.45 10.82
N ASN A 33 -9.66 -7.70 11.24
CA ASN A 33 -9.15 -8.06 12.56
C ASN A 33 -7.61 -8.09 12.62
N TYR A 34 -6.92 -7.98 11.49
CA TYR A 34 -5.46 -7.95 11.48
C TYR A 34 -4.92 -6.70 12.18
N ASN A 35 -3.70 -6.84 12.73
CA ASN A 35 -2.97 -5.69 13.23
C ASN A 35 -2.76 -4.68 12.08
N PRO A 36 -3.14 -3.40 12.26
CA PRO A 36 -3.01 -2.40 11.21
C PRO A 36 -1.58 -2.24 10.67
N LEU A 37 -0.56 -2.41 11.52
CA LEU A 37 0.84 -2.37 11.06
C LEU A 37 1.22 -3.61 10.23
N SER A 38 0.56 -4.75 10.44
CA SER A 38 0.74 -5.92 9.58
C SER A 38 0.08 -5.73 8.21
N LEU A 39 -1.06 -5.03 8.16
CA LEU A 39 -1.66 -4.61 6.90
C LEU A 39 -0.75 -3.59 6.18
N ALA A 40 -0.20 -2.61 6.89
CA ALA A 40 0.73 -1.64 6.33
C ALA A 40 2.00 -2.32 5.79
N PHE A 41 2.54 -3.30 6.50
CA PHE A 41 3.73 -4.05 6.07
C PHE A 41 3.57 -4.71 4.69
N ILE A 42 2.43 -5.36 4.45
CA ILE A 42 2.17 -5.94 3.12
C ILE A 42 1.79 -4.86 2.10
N GLY A 43 1.05 -3.84 2.52
CA GLY A 43 0.60 -2.75 1.66
C GLY A 43 1.73 -1.91 1.10
N ASP A 44 2.77 -1.63 1.89
CA ASP A 44 3.99 -0.96 1.43
C ASP A 44 4.62 -1.71 0.25
N SER A 45 4.83 -3.02 0.41
CA SER A 45 5.40 -3.87 -0.64
C SER A 45 4.52 -3.94 -1.89
N VAL A 46 3.21 -4.02 -1.73
CA VAL A 46 2.24 -4.05 -2.84
C VAL A 46 2.25 -2.72 -3.58
N TYR A 47 2.18 -1.60 -2.87
CA TYR A 47 2.20 -0.27 -3.47
C TYR A 47 3.51 -0.02 -4.22
N GLU A 48 4.65 -0.31 -3.59
CA GLU A 48 5.95 -0.15 -4.22
C GLU A 48 6.09 -1.00 -5.49
N ASN A 49 5.57 -2.22 -5.50
CA ASN A 49 5.57 -3.08 -6.69
C ASN A 49 4.79 -2.45 -7.85
N HIS A 50 3.57 -1.98 -7.62
CA HIS A 50 2.75 -1.29 -8.63
C HIS A 50 3.43 -0.03 -9.16
N VAL A 51 4.04 0.77 -8.27
CA VAL A 51 4.79 1.96 -8.69
C VAL A 51 5.95 1.57 -9.60
N ARG A 52 6.76 0.59 -9.21
CA ARG A 52 7.91 0.14 -10.00
C ARG A 52 7.50 -0.43 -11.36
N GLU A 53 6.45 -1.24 -11.39
CA GLU A 53 5.91 -1.83 -12.62
C GLU A 53 5.47 -0.73 -13.60
N ARG A 54 4.67 0.23 -13.16
CA ARG A 54 4.21 1.35 -14.00
C ARG A 54 5.34 2.21 -14.52
N LEU A 55 6.31 2.54 -13.67
CA LEU A 55 7.47 3.30 -14.08
C LEU A 55 8.31 2.54 -15.11
N LEU A 56 8.52 1.23 -14.91
CA LEU A 56 9.25 0.41 -15.88
C LEU A 56 8.53 0.34 -17.23
N LEU A 57 7.20 0.16 -17.23
CA LEU A 57 6.41 0.11 -18.46
C LEU A 57 6.34 1.48 -19.16
N GLY A 58 6.27 2.57 -18.40
CA GLY A 58 6.28 3.93 -18.95
C GLY A 58 7.64 4.40 -19.46
N TYR A 59 8.73 3.88 -18.88
CA TYR A 59 10.11 4.28 -19.18
C TYR A 59 11.04 3.08 -19.43
N PRO A 60 10.78 2.25 -20.46
CA PRO A 60 11.46 0.97 -20.65
C PRO A 60 12.98 1.08 -20.87
N ASN A 61 13.46 2.24 -21.30
CA ASN A 61 14.88 2.51 -21.57
C ASN A 61 15.58 3.31 -20.46
N MET A 62 14.86 3.64 -19.38
CA MET A 62 15.43 4.38 -18.26
C MET A 62 16.34 3.49 -17.41
N LEU A 63 17.47 4.04 -16.96
CA LEU A 63 18.41 3.29 -16.12
C LEU A 63 17.79 2.97 -14.73
N PRO A 64 18.11 1.81 -14.14
CA PRO A 64 17.55 1.40 -12.84
C PRO A 64 17.71 2.45 -11.73
N LYS A 65 18.84 3.18 -11.71
CA LYS A 65 19.08 4.26 -10.73
C LYS A 65 18.06 5.40 -10.86
N ASP A 66 17.71 5.76 -12.10
CA ASP A 66 16.79 6.86 -12.37
C ASP A 66 15.34 6.43 -12.15
N LEU A 67 14.99 5.16 -12.46
CA LEU A 67 13.72 4.54 -12.07
C LEU A 67 13.55 4.54 -10.55
N HIS A 68 14.62 4.22 -9.79
CA HIS A 68 14.57 4.27 -8.32
C HIS A 68 14.31 5.68 -7.81
N VAL A 69 14.98 6.69 -8.34
CA VAL A 69 14.76 8.10 -7.95
C VAL A 69 13.31 8.51 -8.22
N LYS A 70 12.76 8.16 -9.39
CA LYS A 70 11.35 8.40 -9.69
C LYS A 70 10.43 7.66 -8.71
N ALA A 71 10.67 6.39 -8.43
CA ALA A 71 9.86 5.60 -7.50
C ALA A 71 9.79 6.23 -6.10
N VAL A 72 10.90 6.75 -5.58
CA VAL A 72 10.93 7.47 -4.30
C VAL A 72 9.94 8.65 -4.29
N GLY A 73 9.75 9.34 -5.41
CA GLY A 73 8.76 10.41 -5.56
C GLY A 73 7.33 9.98 -5.23
N TYR A 74 7.00 8.72 -5.45
CA TYR A 74 5.67 8.15 -5.18
C TYR A 74 5.56 7.48 -3.80
N VAL A 75 6.62 6.78 -3.36
CA VAL A 75 6.55 5.90 -2.18
C VAL A 75 6.95 6.56 -0.86
N LYS A 76 7.60 7.73 -0.88
CA LYS A 76 7.96 8.45 0.35
C LYS A 76 6.73 8.87 1.15
N ALA A 77 6.87 8.94 2.47
CA ALA A 77 5.77 9.21 3.40
C ALA A 77 4.98 10.51 3.08
N SER A 78 5.67 11.59 2.68
CA SER A 78 5.02 12.84 2.29
C SER A 78 4.15 12.70 1.03
N SER A 79 4.56 11.88 0.07
CA SER A 79 3.78 11.58 -1.14
C SER A 79 2.55 10.74 -0.81
N GLN A 80 2.72 9.68 -0.03
CA GLN A 80 1.58 8.86 0.43
C GLN A 80 0.60 9.67 1.29
N SER A 81 1.09 10.59 2.13
CA SER A 81 0.27 11.54 2.89
C SER A 81 -0.56 12.45 1.98
N ARG A 82 0.02 12.94 0.89
CA ARG A 82 -0.67 13.76 -0.10
C ARG A 82 -1.70 12.94 -0.88
N ILE A 83 -1.34 11.73 -1.30
CA ILE A 83 -2.25 10.82 -2.00
C ILE A 83 -3.50 10.58 -1.16
N ILE A 84 -3.34 10.13 0.08
CA ILE A 84 -4.50 9.82 0.92
C ILE A 84 -5.36 11.06 1.19
N SER A 85 -4.77 12.24 1.32
CA SER A 85 -5.52 13.49 1.46
C SER A 85 -6.33 13.83 0.21
N GLY A 86 -5.86 13.46 -0.97
CA GLY A 86 -6.54 13.70 -2.24
C GLY A 86 -7.67 12.70 -2.54
N ILE A 87 -7.64 11.50 -1.94
CA ILE A 87 -8.65 10.46 -2.19
C ILE A 87 -9.61 10.22 -1.02
N GLU A 88 -9.40 10.86 0.15
CA GLU A 88 -10.13 10.55 1.39
C GLU A 88 -11.64 10.64 1.20
N ASP A 89 -12.14 11.62 0.43
CA ASP A 89 -13.56 11.81 0.14
C ASP A 89 -14.16 10.73 -0.79
N SER A 90 -13.33 9.98 -1.49
CA SER A 90 -13.74 8.88 -2.39
C SER A 90 -13.72 7.51 -1.71
N LEU A 91 -13.26 7.44 -0.47
CA LEU A 91 -13.15 6.18 0.27
C LEU A 91 -14.51 5.74 0.82
N SER A 92 -14.79 4.45 0.77
CA SER A 92 -15.93 3.84 1.45
C SER A 92 -15.76 3.89 2.98
N GLU A 93 -16.83 3.66 3.73
CA GLU A 93 -16.79 3.62 5.19
C GLU A 93 -15.79 2.57 5.72
N ASP A 94 -15.73 1.41 5.07
CA ASP A 94 -14.78 0.35 5.43
C ASP A 94 -13.34 0.74 5.14
N GLU A 95 -13.09 1.36 4.00
CA GLU A 95 -11.77 1.87 3.62
C GLU A 95 -11.29 2.96 4.59
N ILE A 96 -12.17 3.90 4.93
CA ILE A 96 -11.90 4.94 5.94
C ILE A 96 -11.60 4.31 7.31
N TYR A 97 -12.34 3.28 7.70
CA TYR A 97 -12.11 2.59 8.97
C TYR A 97 -10.71 1.96 9.03
N ILE A 98 -10.30 1.24 7.99
CA ILE A 98 -8.97 0.62 7.90
C ILE A 98 -7.87 1.69 7.88
N TYR A 99 -8.02 2.72 7.06
CA TYR A 99 -7.11 3.85 7.01
C TYR A 99 -6.89 4.48 8.39
N LYS A 100 -7.99 4.83 9.07
CA LYS A 100 -7.91 5.46 10.41
C LYS A 100 -7.25 4.55 11.44
N ARG A 101 -7.47 3.24 11.38
CA ARG A 101 -6.78 2.29 12.27
C ARG A 101 -5.26 2.30 12.02
N GLY A 102 -4.82 2.25 10.77
CA GLY A 102 -3.40 2.33 10.41
C GLY A 102 -2.78 3.63 10.89
N ARG A 103 -3.40 4.77 10.54
CA ARG A 103 -2.96 6.11 10.92
C ARG A 103 -2.84 6.32 12.44
N ASN A 104 -3.75 5.77 13.22
CA ASN A 104 -3.84 6.00 14.66
C ASN A 104 -3.04 4.97 15.49
N THR A 105 -2.51 3.93 14.86
CA THR A 105 -1.71 2.92 15.57
C THR A 105 -0.38 3.52 16.02
N LYS A 106 0.00 3.23 17.27
CA LYS A 106 1.29 3.64 17.81
C LYS A 106 2.38 2.77 17.19
N SER A 107 3.30 3.40 16.46
CA SER A 107 4.54 2.77 16.02
C SER A 107 5.64 3.00 17.04
N HIS A 108 6.42 1.97 17.33
CA HIS A 108 7.56 2.07 18.25
C HIS A 108 8.81 2.68 17.60
N THR A 109 8.83 2.77 16.28
CA THR A 109 9.97 3.25 15.49
C THR A 109 9.54 4.30 14.48
N ILE A 110 9.62 5.57 14.88
CA ILE A 110 9.43 6.70 13.96
C ILE A 110 10.83 7.19 13.56
N PRO A 111 11.14 7.33 12.25
CA PRO A 111 12.43 7.88 11.83
C PRO A 111 12.63 9.28 12.41
N LYS A 112 13.83 9.58 12.92
CA LYS A 112 14.15 10.82 13.65
C LYS A 112 13.84 12.12 12.89
N ASN A 113 13.83 12.07 11.55
CA ASN A 113 13.65 13.23 10.67
C ASN A 113 12.32 13.19 9.87
N ALA A 114 11.41 12.24 10.18
CA ALA A 114 10.13 12.16 9.50
C ALA A 114 9.13 13.15 10.12
N ASP A 115 8.34 13.81 9.28
CA ASP A 115 7.14 14.50 9.74
C ASP A 115 6.17 13.45 10.31
N LEU A 116 5.76 13.64 11.56
CA LEU A 116 4.93 12.67 12.28
C LEU A 116 3.56 12.50 11.63
N LEU A 117 3.00 13.58 11.07
CA LEU A 117 1.69 13.54 10.42
C LEU A 117 1.78 12.77 9.12
N ASP A 118 2.79 13.04 8.31
CA ASP A 118 3.03 12.34 7.05
C ASP A 118 3.28 10.85 7.30
N TYR A 119 4.11 10.52 8.29
CA TYR A 119 4.38 9.13 8.67
C TYR A 119 3.10 8.37 9.06
N LYS A 120 2.25 8.99 9.89
CA LYS A 120 0.98 8.37 10.31
C LYS A 120 0.01 8.20 9.14
N ARG A 121 -0.10 9.20 8.27
CA ARG A 121 -0.96 9.12 7.09
C ARG A 121 -0.48 8.07 6.11
N ALA A 122 0.83 7.98 5.89
CA ALA A 122 1.44 6.94 5.08
C ALA A 122 1.12 5.54 5.62
N SER A 123 1.32 5.30 6.92
CA SER A 123 0.96 4.01 7.55
C SER A 123 -0.52 3.67 7.39
N GLY A 124 -1.40 4.67 7.44
CA GLY A 124 -2.83 4.48 7.16
C GLY A 124 -3.09 4.10 5.70
N PHE A 125 -2.46 4.79 4.76
CA PHE A 125 -2.55 4.49 3.33
C PHE A 125 -2.04 3.07 3.03
N GLU A 126 -0.87 2.71 3.52
CA GLU A 126 -0.31 1.37 3.36
C GLU A 126 -1.23 0.29 3.96
N ALA A 127 -1.84 0.55 5.13
CA ALA A 127 -2.81 -0.38 5.70
C ALA A 127 -4.05 -0.57 4.81
N LEU A 128 -4.53 0.48 4.16
CA LEU A 128 -5.62 0.42 3.19
C LEU A 128 -5.23 -0.42 1.97
N ILE A 129 -4.06 -0.17 1.38
CA ILE A 129 -3.54 -0.94 0.24
C ILE A 129 -3.42 -2.43 0.61
N GLY A 130 -2.82 -2.74 1.76
CA GLY A 130 -2.68 -4.12 2.23
C GLY A 130 -4.00 -4.83 2.47
N TYR A 131 -4.99 -4.10 2.99
CA TYR A 131 -6.35 -4.61 3.17
C TYR A 131 -6.99 -5.00 1.84
N LEU A 132 -7.04 -4.07 0.88
CA LEU A 132 -7.63 -4.29 -0.44
C LEU A 132 -6.95 -5.46 -1.17
N TYR A 133 -5.63 -5.52 -1.10
CA TYR A 133 -4.85 -6.62 -1.65
C TYR A 133 -5.24 -7.97 -1.05
N LEU A 134 -5.29 -8.08 0.27
CA LEU A 134 -5.56 -9.34 0.95
C LEU A 134 -6.97 -9.86 0.74
N ILE A 135 -7.95 -8.98 0.62
CA ILE A 135 -9.35 -9.37 0.33
C ILE A 135 -9.66 -9.54 -1.16
N GLY A 136 -8.66 -9.35 -2.04
CA GLY A 136 -8.81 -9.55 -3.49
C GLY A 136 -9.64 -8.49 -4.19
N ARG A 137 -9.73 -7.27 -3.65
CA ARG A 137 -10.40 -6.14 -4.34
C ARG A 137 -9.45 -5.48 -5.35
N ASP A 138 -8.93 -6.27 -6.28
CA ASP A 138 -7.88 -5.86 -7.20
C ASP A 138 -8.30 -4.67 -8.08
N ALA A 139 -9.55 -4.62 -8.55
CA ALA A 139 -10.04 -3.48 -9.35
C ALA A 139 -10.04 -2.16 -8.55
N ARG A 140 -10.42 -2.20 -7.28
CA ARG A 140 -10.38 -1.01 -6.41
C ARG A 140 -8.96 -0.61 -6.06
N LEU A 141 -8.09 -1.60 -5.86
CA LEU A 141 -6.66 -1.37 -5.65
C LEU A 141 -6.05 -0.63 -6.85
N GLU A 142 -6.30 -1.09 -8.07
CA GLU A 142 -5.83 -0.43 -9.30
C GLU A 142 -6.37 1.00 -9.43
N GLU A 143 -7.65 1.23 -9.12
CA GLU A 143 -8.23 2.57 -9.13
C GLU A 143 -7.49 3.53 -8.18
N ILE A 144 -7.16 3.08 -6.96
CA ILE A 144 -6.40 3.89 -5.99
C ILE A 144 -4.97 4.13 -6.49
N ILE A 145 -4.34 3.14 -7.12
CA ILE A 145 -3.02 3.29 -7.73
C ILE A 145 -3.06 4.34 -8.86
N ASP A 146 -4.09 4.31 -9.73
CA ASP A 146 -4.27 5.31 -10.80
C ASP A 146 -4.42 6.72 -10.24
N LEU A 147 -5.25 6.88 -9.23
CA LEU A 147 -5.42 8.17 -8.54
C LEU A 147 -4.13 8.64 -7.88
N SER A 148 -3.33 7.72 -7.33
CA SER A 148 -2.04 8.05 -6.72
C SER A 148 -1.07 8.67 -7.73
N PHE A 149 -0.96 8.09 -8.92
CA PHE A 149 -0.12 8.63 -10.00
C PHE A 149 -0.62 10.02 -10.41
N LYS A 150 -1.91 10.16 -10.67
CA LYS A 150 -2.50 11.45 -11.05
C LYS A 150 -2.22 12.55 -10.03
N ILE A 151 -2.41 12.29 -8.73
CA ILE A 151 -2.19 13.28 -7.67
C ILE A 151 -0.71 13.70 -7.58
N ILE A 152 0.22 12.77 -7.74
CA ILE A 152 1.65 13.08 -7.68
C ILE A 152 2.09 13.88 -8.90
N GLU A 153 1.70 13.47 -10.10
CA GLU A 153 2.06 14.14 -11.36
C GLU A 153 1.47 15.55 -11.46
N GLU A 154 0.21 15.75 -11.08
CA GLU A 154 -0.41 17.07 -11.04
C GLU A 154 0.32 18.04 -10.10
N GLY A 155 0.86 17.51 -9.01
CA GLY A 155 1.58 18.34 -8.09
C GLY A 155 2.99 18.71 -8.53
N GLU A 156 3.69 17.85 -9.23
CA GLU A 156 4.99 18.17 -9.81
C GLU A 156 4.85 19.29 -10.84
N ASN A 157 3.81 19.26 -11.67
CA ASN A 157 3.55 20.32 -12.67
C ASN A 157 3.29 21.69 -12.02
N HIS A 158 2.58 21.74 -10.89
CA HIS A 158 2.33 23.01 -10.17
C HIS A 158 3.58 23.59 -9.51
N ASP A 159 4.54 22.75 -9.11
CA ASP A 159 5.80 23.20 -8.51
C ASP A 159 6.76 23.73 -9.58
N GLU A 160 6.74 23.18 -10.79
CA GLU A 160 7.53 23.68 -11.94
C GLU A 160 7.01 25.03 -12.47
N GLU A 161 5.70 25.28 -12.47
CA GLU A 161 5.11 26.57 -12.90
C GLU A 161 5.38 27.73 -11.93
N ARG A 162 5.84 27.45 -10.71
CA ARG A 162 6.13 28.46 -9.67
C ARG A 162 7.60 28.84 -9.54
N GLN A 163 8.49 28.21 -10.31
CA GLN A 163 9.93 28.51 -10.37
C GLN A 163 10.28 29.34 -11.60
#